data_ccbf97d52764c52cdbbb521245bca30a
#
_entry.id   ccbf97d52764c52cdbbb521245bca30a
#
_cell.length_a   1.000
_cell.length_b   1.000
_cell.length_c   1.000
_cell.angle_alpha   90.00
_cell.angle_beta   90.00
_cell.angle_gamma   90.00
#
_symmetry.space_group_name_H-M   'P 1'
#
loop_
_entity.id
_entity.type
_entity.pdbx_description
1 polymer ?
#
loop_
_entity_poly.entity_id
_entity_poly.type
_entity_poly.pdbx_seq_one_letter_code
_entity_poly.pdbx_strand_id
1 'polypeptide(L)'
;MHSLTLRRPDDWHLHLRDGAMLKGVLPETTRHFARAIIMPNLVPPVVTGAQALAYRDRILAALPDGAPFEPLMTLYLTEGTDPADVVAAAQSGLIKAVKLYPAGATTNSHGGVRDLTRVYPVLEAMAKIGLPLCTHGEVTTPDVDIFDREAVFIDTVLDPLRRAIPGLRVVMEHITTSEGVAYAASGGADLAATITTHHLIINRNHILVGGIRPHYYCLPVAKRESHRLALRKAATSGAACYFLGTDSAPHIDALKEHACGCAGCFTATNTMPLLAHVFEDENALGQLESFTSLNGPAFYRLPANEARITMVKHAAAQTFPEKILTEAGPVTVFNPGFPVYWHVES
;
A
#
# COMPACT_ATOMS: atom_id res chain seq x y z
N MET A 1 -11.12 -12.34 -28.26
CA MET A 1 -10.01 -11.87 -27.43
C MET A 1 -10.58 -10.74 -26.60
N HIS A 2 -10.55 -10.83 -25.26
CA HIS A 2 -11.01 -9.74 -24.40
C HIS A 2 -9.81 -8.83 -24.16
N SER A 3 -9.96 -7.54 -24.46
CA SER A 3 -8.95 -6.51 -24.14
C SER A 3 -9.57 -5.38 -23.35
N LEU A 4 -8.78 -4.77 -22.49
CA LEU A 4 -9.15 -3.64 -21.65
C LEU A 4 -8.02 -2.61 -21.67
N THR A 5 -8.30 -1.40 -22.16
CA THR A 5 -7.36 -0.29 -22.12
C THR A 5 -7.78 0.68 -21.04
N LEU A 6 -6.87 0.96 -20.11
CA LEU A 6 -7.09 1.87 -18.98
C LEU A 6 -5.92 2.84 -18.84
N ARG A 7 -6.10 3.92 -18.08
CA ARG A 7 -5.01 4.84 -17.73
C ARG A 7 -3.94 4.07 -16.98
N ARG A 8 -2.68 4.40 -17.23
CA ARG A 8 -1.56 3.79 -16.51
C ARG A 8 -1.78 3.98 -15.01
N PRO A 9 -1.80 2.90 -14.19
CA PRO A 9 -2.19 2.98 -12.79
C PRO A 9 -1.17 3.68 -11.91
N ASP A 10 -1.62 4.06 -10.72
CA ASP A 10 -0.80 4.50 -9.61
C ASP A 10 -0.85 3.48 -8.49
N ASP A 11 0.23 3.38 -7.72
CA ASP A 11 0.30 2.57 -6.51
C ASP A 11 0.33 3.50 -5.27
N TRP A 12 -0.72 3.48 -4.48
CA TRP A 12 -0.85 4.40 -3.34
C TRP A 12 -0.24 3.87 -2.04
N HIS A 13 0.50 2.74 -2.11
CA HIS A 13 1.26 2.20 -0.98
C HIS A 13 2.34 1.23 -1.46
N LEU A 14 3.59 1.65 -1.46
CA LEU A 14 4.70 0.86 -2.00
C LEU A 14 5.94 0.91 -1.11
N HIS A 15 6.56 -0.26 -0.87
CA HIS A 15 7.85 -0.37 -0.23
C HIS A 15 8.94 -0.70 -1.27
N LEU A 16 9.85 0.23 -1.51
CA LEU A 16 10.99 0.01 -2.41
C LEU A 16 12.26 -0.43 -1.67
N ARG A 17 12.28 -0.28 -0.34
CA ARG A 17 13.50 -0.45 0.46
C ARG A 17 14.61 0.51 -0.02
N ASP A 18 15.89 0.11 0.09
CA ASP A 18 17.01 0.95 -0.33
C ASP A 18 18.16 0.09 -0.90
N GLY A 19 19.18 0.73 -1.51
CA GLY A 19 20.40 0.08 -1.97
C GLY A 19 20.17 -1.04 -2.97
N ALA A 20 20.74 -2.19 -2.71
CA ALA A 20 20.69 -3.38 -3.58
C ALA A 20 19.25 -3.91 -3.79
N MET A 21 18.43 -3.87 -2.75
CA MET A 21 17.01 -4.26 -2.85
C MET A 21 16.24 -3.31 -3.77
N LEU A 22 16.39 -1.99 -3.58
CA LEU A 22 15.74 -0.96 -4.42
C LEU A 22 16.03 -1.21 -5.90
N LYS A 23 17.29 -1.38 -6.27
CA LYS A 23 17.69 -1.61 -7.67
C LYS A 23 17.05 -2.85 -8.28
N GLY A 24 16.90 -3.91 -7.49
CA GLY A 24 16.34 -5.17 -7.97
C GLY A 24 14.82 -5.16 -8.14
N VAL A 25 14.07 -4.44 -7.27
CA VAL A 25 12.60 -4.49 -7.26
C VAL A 25 11.93 -3.32 -8.00
N LEU A 26 12.62 -2.20 -8.15
CA LEU A 26 12.07 -1.01 -8.82
C LEU A 26 11.59 -1.28 -10.25
N PRO A 27 12.31 -2.06 -11.11
CA PRO A 27 11.83 -2.40 -12.44
C PRO A 27 10.48 -3.10 -12.47
N GLU A 28 10.16 -3.91 -11.46
CA GLU A 28 8.89 -4.63 -11.38
C GLU A 28 7.70 -3.68 -11.19
N THR A 29 7.89 -2.62 -10.39
CA THR A 29 6.88 -1.57 -10.20
C THR A 29 6.79 -0.67 -11.44
N THR A 30 7.92 -0.17 -11.94
CA THR A 30 7.93 0.81 -13.04
C THR A 30 7.43 0.24 -14.36
N ARG A 31 7.36 -1.08 -14.50
CA ARG A 31 6.76 -1.74 -15.66
C ARG A 31 5.29 -1.38 -15.85
N HIS A 32 4.55 -1.26 -14.74
CA HIS A 32 3.09 -1.10 -14.76
C HIS A 32 2.61 0.25 -14.25
N PHE A 33 3.25 0.81 -13.22
CA PHE A 33 2.81 2.01 -12.52
C PHE A 33 3.48 3.26 -13.05
N ALA A 34 2.71 4.37 -13.13
CA ALA A 34 3.24 5.69 -13.47
C ALA A 34 3.82 6.39 -12.23
N ARG A 35 3.18 6.21 -11.09
CA ARG A 35 3.54 6.84 -9.82
C ARG A 35 3.31 5.85 -8.68
N ALA A 36 4.02 6.08 -7.56
CA ALA A 36 3.68 5.40 -6.31
C ALA A 36 3.95 6.29 -5.09
N ILE A 37 3.09 6.13 -4.06
CA ILE A 37 3.36 6.63 -2.70
C ILE A 37 4.42 5.71 -2.07
N ILE A 38 5.58 6.28 -1.78
CA ILE A 38 6.73 5.55 -1.25
C ILE A 38 6.71 5.57 0.27
N MET A 39 6.65 4.38 0.88
CA MET A 39 6.65 4.23 2.32
C MET A 39 8.01 4.55 2.94
N PRO A 40 8.02 5.27 4.09
CA PRO A 40 9.23 5.88 4.65
C PRO A 40 9.96 5.00 5.68
N ASN A 41 9.50 3.75 5.93
CA ASN A 41 10.02 2.86 7.00
C ASN A 41 11.31 2.14 6.61
N LEU A 42 12.30 2.89 6.19
CA LEU A 42 13.67 2.42 6.03
C LEU A 42 14.37 2.23 7.39
N VAL A 43 15.62 1.84 7.38
CA VAL A 43 16.50 1.80 8.56
C VAL A 43 17.76 2.63 8.23
N PRO A 44 17.89 3.83 8.79
CA PRO A 44 16.93 4.60 9.59
C PRO A 44 15.71 5.08 8.77
N PRO A 45 14.57 5.41 9.41
CA PRO A 45 13.37 5.87 8.72
C PRO A 45 13.54 7.29 8.15
N VAL A 46 12.73 7.61 7.15
CA VAL A 46 12.70 8.94 6.51
C VAL A 46 11.76 9.84 7.31
N VAL A 47 12.30 10.68 8.18
CA VAL A 47 11.52 11.49 9.14
C VAL A 47 11.51 12.98 8.83
N THR A 48 12.37 13.47 7.91
CA THR A 48 12.47 14.89 7.52
C THR A 48 12.36 15.10 6.01
N GLY A 49 12.01 16.33 5.59
CA GLY A 49 11.97 16.70 4.18
C GLY A 49 13.32 16.49 3.48
N ALA A 50 14.44 16.83 4.14
CA ALA A 50 15.77 16.59 3.59
C ALA A 50 16.08 15.10 3.35
N GLN A 51 15.66 14.23 4.26
CA GLN A 51 15.80 12.77 4.10
C GLN A 51 14.88 12.24 2.97
N ALA A 52 13.66 12.79 2.85
CA ALA A 52 12.75 12.42 1.76
C ALA A 52 13.33 12.81 0.39
N LEU A 53 13.93 13.99 0.27
CA LEU A 53 14.63 14.42 -0.95
C LEU A 53 15.78 13.46 -1.29
N ALA A 54 16.65 13.19 -0.34
CA ALA A 54 17.78 12.28 -0.53
C ALA A 54 17.33 10.86 -0.91
N TYR A 55 16.21 10.36 -0.36
CA TYR A 55 15.66 9.06 -0.75
C TYR A 55 15.05 9.10 -2.15
N ARG A 56 14.32 10.17 -2.50
CA ARG A 56 13.79 10.38 -3.85
C ARG A 56 14.91 10.36 -4.89
N ASP A 57 16.02 11.04 -4.62
CA ASP A 57 17.17 11.09 -5.53
C ASP A 57 17.78 9.69 -5.74
N ARG A 58 17.87 8.85 -4.69
CA ARG A 58 18.33 7.46 -4.82
C ARG A 58 17.37 6.61 -5.66
N ILE A 59 16.06 6.80 -5.51
CA ILE A 59 15.05 6.11 -6.34
C ILE A 59 15.20 6.52 -7.79
N LEU A 60 15.29 7.83 -8.07
CA LEU A 60 15.45 8.33 -9.44
C LEU A 60 16.73 7.85 -10.09
N ALA A 61 17.84 7.79 -9.34
CA ALA A 61 19.12 7.26 -9.83
C ALA A 61 19.10 5.74 -10.10
N ALA A 62 18.16 5.02 -9.53
CA ALA A 62 17.99 3.58 -9.71
C ALA A 62 16.94 3.21 -10.78
N LEU A 63 16.26 4.20 -11.37
CA LEU A 63 15.28 3.94 -12.42
C LEU A 63 15.93 3.29 -13.64
N PRO A 64 15.28 2.32 -14.26
CA PRO A 64 15.67 1.85 -15.58
C PRO A 64 15.65 3.00 -16.60
N ASP A 65 16.56 2.98 -17.57
CA ASP A 65 16.66 4.01 -18.59
C ASP A 65 15.32 4.25 -19.29
N GLY A 66 14.87 5.51 -19.28
CA GLY A 66 13.61 5.91 -19.92
C GLY A 66 12.32 5.46 -19.22
N ALA A 67 12.39 4.85 -18.03
CA ALA A 67 11.19 4.47 -17.30
C ALA A 67 10.43 5.71 -16.78
N PRO A 68 9.19 5.96 -17.23
CA PRO A 68 8.41 7.11 -16.79
C PRO A 68 7.74 6.79 -15.44
N PHE A 69 8.46 7.02 -14.35
CA PHE A 69 7.97 6.78 -13.00
C PHE A 69 8.23 7.96 -12.07
N GLU A 70 7.21 8.35 -11.33
CA GLU A 70 7.31 9.43 -10.33
C GLU A 70 7.14 8.88 -8.91
N PRO A 71 8.18 8.90 -8.06
CA PRO A 71 8.06 8.56 -6.65
C PRO A 71 7.42 9.73 -5.88
N LEU A 72 6.27 9.49 -5.26
CA LEU A 72 5.55 10.40 -4.39
C LEU A 72 5.99 10.12 -2.95
N MET A 73 6.80 11.02 -2.36
CA MET A 73 7.44 10.76 -1.08
C MET A 73 6.49 10.95 0.10
N THR A 74 6.81 10.27 1.21
CA THR A 74 6.14 10.41 2.51
C THR A 74 7.17 10.59 3.63
N LEU A 75 6.72 11.13 4.77
CA LEU A 75 7.51 11.16 6.00
C LEU A 75 6.98 10.14 7.00
N TYR A 76 7.89 9.55 7.76
CA TYR A 76 7.58 8.68 8.88
C TYR A 76 7.24 9.56 10.09
N LEU A 77 6.01 9.45 10.60
CA LEU A 77 5.57 10.21 11.77
C LEU A 77 6.20 9.63 13.04
N THR A 78 6.87 10.49 13.81
CA THR A 78 7.42 10.19 15.11
C THR A 78 6.96 11.25 16.13
N GLU A 79 7.10 10.97 17.41
CA GLU A 79 6.77 11.94 18.45
C GLU A 79 7.69 13.16 18.46
N GLY A 80 8.81 13.12 17.74
CA GLY A 80 9.73 14.24 17.53
C GLY A 80 9.61 14.93 16.17
N THR A 81 8.59 14.60 15.37
CA THR A 81 8.38 15.22 14.04
C THR A 81 8.10 16.71 14.19
N ASP A 82 8.85 17.55 13.45
CA ASP A 82 8.63 19.00 13.44
C ASP A 82 7.50 19.38 12.47
N PRO A 83 6.40 20.00 12.94
CA PRO A 83 5.32 20.48 12.09
C PRO A 83 5.78 21.44 10.99
N ALA A 84 6.79 22.28 11.26
CA ALA A 84 7.29 23.25 10.27
C ALA A 84 8.01 22.57 9.10
N ASP A 85 8.82 21.52 9.38
CA ASP A 85 9.47 20.73 8.33
C ASP A 85 8.44 20.01 7.45
N VAL A 86 7.40 19.41 8.08
CA VAL A 86 6.30 18.75 7.34
C VAL A 86 5.59 19.72 6.41
N VAL A 87 5.24 20.93 6.91
CA VAL A 87 4.58 21.96 6.10
C VAL A 87 5.45 22.41 4.95
N ALA A 88 6.74 22.70 5.20
CA ALA A 88 7.69 23.11 4.18
C ALA A 88 7.88 22.02 3.10
N ALA A 89 8.06 20.77 3.48
CA ALA A 89 8.19 19.65 2.56
C ALA A 89 6.93 19.41 1.72
N ALA A 90 5.74 19.59 2.30
CA ALA A 90 4.48 19.50 1.56
C ALA A 90 4.29 20.65 0.57
N GLN A 91 4.56 21.89 1.00
CA GLN A 91 4.43 23.09 0.14
C GLN A 91 5.43 23.10 -1.02
N SER A 92 6.62 22.52 -0.85
CA SER A 92 7.56 22.32 -1.96
C SER A 92 7.11 21.26 -2.97
N GLY A 93 6.05 20.51 -2.66
CA GLY A 93 5.54 19.40 -3.49
C GLY A 93 6.32 18.09 -3.32
N LEU A 94 7.34 18.04 -2.46
CA LEU A 94 8.18 16.87 -2.27
C LEU A 94 7.41 15.70 -1.65
N ILE A 95 6.64 15.96 -0.58
CA ILE A 95 5.84 14.93 0.08
C ILE A 95 4.35 15.04 -0.26
N LYS A 96 3.68 13.91 -0.30
CA LYS A 96 2.23 13.82 -0.59
C LYS A 96 1.41 13.31 0.59
N ALA A 97 2.07 12.78 1.62
CA ALA A 97 1.45 12.34 2.87
C ALA A 97 2.48 12.22 3.99
N VAL A 98 1.99 12.02 5.20
CA VAL A 98 2.77 11.56 6.35
C VAL A 98 2.23 10.20 6.79
N LYS A 99 3.10 9.25 7.11
CA LYS A 99 2.74 7.88 7.49
C LYS A 99 2.83 7.67 8.99
N LEU A 100 1.71 7.32 9.61
CA LEU A 100 1.60 6.86 10.99
C LEU A 100 1.80 5.35 11.07
N TYR A 101 2.79 4.94 11.83
CA TYR A 101 2.93 3.56 12.34
C TYR A 101 2.73 3.58 13.85
N PRO A 102 1.77 2.85 14.41
CA PRO A 102 1.80 2.53 15.84
C PRO A 102 3.09 1.76 16.15
N ALA A 103 3.74 2.10 17.27
CA ALA A 103 5.03 1.51 17.60
C ALA A 103 4.94 -0.02 17.73
N GLY A 104 5.73 -0.75 16.93
CA GLY A 104 5.76 -2.21 16.93
C GLY A 104 4.66 -2.89 16.09
N ALA A 105 3.85 -2.15 15.31
CA ALA A 105 2.76 -2.71 14.55
C ALA A 105 3.23 -3.57 13.36
N THR A 106 4.35 -3.24 12.74
CA THR A 106 4.87 -3.94 11.56
C THR A 106 6.40 -3.84 11.46
N THR A 107 6.98 -4.33 10.38
CA THR A 107 8.43 -4.26 10.10
C THR A 107 8.92 -2.81 10.15
N ASN A 108 10.04 -2.58 10.86
CA ASN A 108 10.69 -1.28 11.03
C ASN A 108 9.79 -0.20 11.67
N SER A 109 8.82 -0.59 12.52
CA SER A 109 7.90 0.34 13.19
C SER A 109 8.21 0.61 14.66
N HIS A 110 9.35 0.17 15.18
CA HIS A 110 9.74 0.39 16.58
C HIS A 110 9.85 1.88 16.97
N GLY A 111 10.23 2.74 16.01
CA GLY A 111 10.28 4.19 16.16
C GLY A 111 8.94 4.89 15.95
N GLY A 112 7.85 4.15 15.79
CA GLY A 112 6.51 4.67 15.58
C GLY A 112 5.92 5.38 16.80
N VAL A 113 4.71 5.88 16.64
CA VAL A 113 4.01 6.66 17.67
C VAL A 113 3.45 5.74 18.74
N ARG A 114 3.74 6.08 20.02
CA ARG A 114 3.17 5.44 21.21
C ARG A 114 2.06 6.27 21.81
N ASP A 115 2.28 7.60 21.85
CA ASP A 115 1.33 8.56 22.39
C ASP A 115 0.89 9.53 21.29
N LEU A 116 -0.34 9.34 20.80
CA LEU A 116 -0.91 10.17 19.74
C LEU A 116 -1.04 11.64 20.12
N THR A 117 -1.21 11.97 21.40
CA THR A 117 -1.35 13.36 21.84
C THR A 117 -0.12 14.19 21.55
N ARG A 118 1.07 13.54 21.52
CA ARG A 118 2.35 14.20 21.20
C ARG A 118 2.48 14.62 19.74
N VAL A 119 1.73 14.00 18.83
CA VAL A 119 1.77 14.31 17.40
C VAL A 119 0.60 15.19 16.94
N TYR A 120 -0.32 15.56 17.83
CA TYR A 120 -1.44 16.46 17.50
C TYR A 120 -1.00 17.76 16.81
N PRO A 121 0.07 18.46 17.25
CA PRO A 121 0.52 19.68 16.57
C PRO A 121 0.88 19.44 15.07
N VAL A 122 1.47 18.28 14.75
CA VAL A 122 1.77 17.89 13.36
C VAL A 122 0.47 17.63 12.60
N LEU A 123 -0.45 16.85 13.18
CA LEU A 123 -1.72 16.48 12.54
C LEU A 123 -2.62 17.69 12.30
N GLU A 124 -2.66 18.65 13.24
CA GLU A 124 -3.36 19.93 13.05
C GLU A 124 -2.74 20.78 11.94
N ALA A 125 -1.42 20.82 11.85
CA ALA A 125 -0.73 21.50 10.74
C ALA A 125 -1.05 20.85 9.40
N MET A 126 -1.06 19.51 9.34
CA MET A 126 -1.46 18.74 8.15
C MET A 126 -2.90 19.02 7.74
N ALA A 127 -3.83 19.05 8.71
CA ALA A 127 -5.24 19.36 8.44
C ALA A 127 -5.41 20.75 7.80
N LYS A 128 -4.71 21.76 8.30
CA LYS A 128 -4.73 23.13 7.78
C LYS A 128 -4.30 23.24 6.31
N ILE A 129 -3.34 22.41 5.88
CA ILE A 129 -2.84 22.42 4.49
C ILE A 129 -3.46 21.31 3.62
N GLY A 130 -4.35 20.48 4.19
CA GLY A 130 -5.00 19.37 3.50
C GLY A 130 -4.05 18.21 3.14
N LEU A 131 -2.93 18.06 3.85
CA LEU A 131 -1.98 16.96 3.66
C LEU A 131 -2.54 15.67 4.30
N PRO A 132 -2.66 14.55 3.55
CA PRO A 132 -3.19 13.32 4.09
C PRO A 132 -2.28 12.64 5.13
N LEU A 133 -2.91 12.03 6.13
CA LEU A 133 -2.31 11.05 7.03
C LEU A 133 -2.59 9.64 6.51
N CYS A 134 -1.55 8.89 6.16
CA CYS A 134 -1.64 7.46 5.87
C CYS A 134 -1.43 6.67 7.17
N THR A 135 -2.33 5.73 7.50
CA THR A 135 -2.25 5.00 8.77
C THR A 135 -2.04 3.50 8.58
N HIS A 136 -1.08 2.91 9.31
CA HIS A 136 -1.13 1.48 9.57
C HIS A 136 -2.17 1.25 10.67
N GLY A 137 -3.31 0.68 10.30
CA GLY A 137 -4.52 0.68 11.11
C GLY A 137 -4.62 -0.48 12.09
N GLU A 138 -3.62 -0.72 12.93
CA GLU A 138 -3.64 -1.79 13.94
C GLU A 138 -3.20 -1.27 15.32
N VAL A 139 -3.91 -1.67 16.39
CA VAL A 139 -3.41 -1.52 17.74
C VAL A 139 -2.31 -2.55 18.03
N THR A 140 -1.40 -2.21 18.97
CA THR A 140 -0.28 -3.09 19.35
C THR A 140 -0.41 -3.62 20.77
N THR A 141 -1.56 -3.43 21.40
CA THR A 141 -1.87 -3.92 22.74
C THR A 141 -1.82 -5.45 22.78
N PRO A 142 -1.02 -6.08 23.66
CA PRO A 142 -0.79 -7.52 23.66
C PRO A 142 -2.07 -8.37 23.85
N ASP A 143 -3.04 -7.85 24.58
CA ASP A 143 -4.30 -8.54 24.90
C ASP A 143 -5.30 -8.53 23.74
N VAL A 144 -5.04 -7.78 22.66
CA VAL A 144 -5.89 -7.75 21.47
C VAL A 144 -5.43 -8.79 20.46
N ASP A 145 -6.33 -9.72 20.10
CA ASP A 145 -6.08 -10.73 19.08
C ASP A 145 -5.63 -10.07 17.77
N ILE A 146 -4.61 -10.64 17.13
CA ILE A 146 -4.05 -10.10 15.90
C ILE A 146 -5.08 -9.94 14.76
N PHE A 147 -6.16 -10.74 14.79
CA PHE A 147 -7.23 -10.64 13.80
C PHE A 147 -8.25 -9.54 14.08
N ASP A 148 -8.26 -8.99 15.31
CA ASP A 148 -9.21 -7.94 15.74
C ASP A 148 -8.58 -6.55 15.82
N ARG A 149 -7.25 -6.45 15.66
CA ARG A 149 -6.47 -5.21 15.84
C ARG A 149 -6.94 -4.04 14.99
N GLU A 150 -7.38 -4.29 13.77
CA GLU A 150 -7.87 -3.23 12.86
C GLU A 150 -9.21 -2.66 13.36
N ALA A 151 -10.16 -3.49 13.75
CA ALA A 151 -11.44 -3.02 14.28
C ALA A 151 -11.25 -2.23 15.57
N VAL A 152 -10.41 -2.71 16.48
CA VAL A 152 -10.08 -2.01 17.73
C VAL A 152 -9.37 -0.68 17.44
N PHE A 153 -8.48 -0.62 16.45
CA PHE A 153 -7.82 0.63 16.05
C PHE A 153 -8.83 1.68 15.54
N ILE A 154 -9.80 1.26 14.76
CA ILE A 154 -10.85 2.15 14.28
C ILE A 154 -11.58 2.78 15.47
N ASP A 155 -12.06 1.97 16.39
CA ASP A 155 -12.92 2.39 17.49
C ASP A 155 -12.15 3.22 18.55
N THR A 156 -10.91 2.85 18.86
CA THR A 156 -10.18 3.41 20.00
C THR A 156 -9.16 4.47 19.62
N VAL A 157 -8.74 4.51 18.36
CA VAL A 157 -7.67 5.38 17.87
C VAL A 157 -8.15 6.30 16.76
N LEU A 158 -8.60 5.73 15.63
CA LEU A 158 -8.82 6.51 14.43
C LEU A 158 -10.08 7.39 14.49
N ASP A 159 -11.20 6.83 14.96
CA ASP A 159 -12.45 7.60 15.06
C ASP A 159 -12.34 8.73 16.10
N PRO A 160 -11.78 8.51 17.32
CA PRO A 160 -11.47 9.59 18.24
C PRO A 160 -10.52 10.65 17.67
N LEU A 161 -9.48 10.24 16.94
CA LEU A 161 -8.53 11.16 16.31
C LEU A 161 -9.22 12.08 15.29
N ARG A 162 -10.03 11.52 14.41
CA ARG A 162 -10.74 12.28 13.38
C ARG A 162 -11.78 13.24 13.98
N ARG A 163 -12.38 12.88 15.12
CA ARG A 163 -13.26 13.79 15.86
C ARG A 163 -12.48 14.92 16.54
N ALA A 164 -11.29 14.62 17.04
CA ALA A 164 -10.44 15.63 17.71
C ALA A 164 -9.84 16.63 16.70
N ILE A 165 -9.56 16.21 15.46
CA ILE A 165 -8.94 17.04 14.44
C ILE A 165 -9.82 17.03 13.17
N PRO A 166 -10.92 17.82 13.15
CA PRO A 166 -11.80 17.93 11.99
C PRO A 166 -11.03 18.45 10.77
N GLY A 167 -11.33 17.87 9.60
CA GLY A 167 -10.67 18.22 8.34
C GLY A 167 -9.31 17.52 8.12
N LEU A 168 -8.83 16.71 9.06
CA LEU A 168 -7.69 15.84 8.82
C LEU A 168 -8.08 14.78 7.78
N ARG A 169 -7.42 14.81 6.66
CA ARG A 169 -7.61 13.82 5.59
C ARG A 169 -6.84 12.55 5.94
N VAL A 170 -7.50 11.41 5.90
CA VAL A 170 -6.91 10.13 6.30
C VAL A 170 -7.06 9.09 5.21
N VAL A 171 -6.00 8.33 4.98
CA VAL A 171 -6.04 7.07 4.24
C VAL A 171 -5.80 5.93 5.22
N MET A 172 -6.81 5.08 5.41
CA MET A 172 -6.63 3.78 6.06
C MET A 172 -5.92 2.86 5.07
N GLU A 173 -4.64 2.63 5.31
CA GLU A 173 -3.84 1.81 4.41
C GLU A 173 -4.17 0.33 4.57
N HIS A 174 -4.13 -0.42 3.44
CA HIS A 174 -4.18 -1.89 3.39
C HIS A 174 -5.24 -2.50 4.34
N ILE A 175 -6.47 -1.99 4.28
CA ILE A 175 -7.56 -2.49 5.13
C ILE A 175 -7.80 -3.98 4.89
N THR A 176 -8.14 -4.71 5.97
CA THR A 176 -8.26 -6.16 5.95
C THR A 176 -9.59 -6.68 6.48
N THR A 177 -10.46 -5.81 7.00
CA THR A 177 -11.70 -6.20 7.67
C THR A 177 -12.95 -5.59 7.02
N SER A 178 -14.11 -6.20 7.26
CA SER A 178 -15.43 -5.63 6.94
C SER A 178 -15.70 -4.32 7.68
N GLU A 179 -15.14 -4.19 8.89
CA GLU A 179 -15.21 -2.99 9.72
C GLU A 179 -14.43 -1.83 9.07
N GLY A 180 -13.22 -2.10 8.56
CA GLY A 180 -12.44 -1.13 7.79
C GLY A 180 -13.16 -0.68 6.52
N VAL A 181 -13.78 -1.62 5.80
CA VAL A 181 -14.64 -1.30 4.65
C VAL A 181 -15.79 -0.39 5.06
N ALA A 182 -16.57 -0.76 6.07
CA ALA A 182 -17.72 0.02 6.50
C ALA A 182 -17.33 1.42 6.99
N TYR A 183 -16.24 1.53 7.74
CA TYR A 183 -15.75 2.79 8.27
C TYR A 183 -15.29 3.73 7.14
N ALA A 184 -14.51 3.24 6.18
CA ALA A 184 -14.09 4.04 5.03
C ALA A 184 -15.28 4.55 4.20
N ALA A 185 -16.32 3.71 3.99
CA ALA A 185 -17.52 4.11 3.28
C ALA A 185 -18.30 5.20 4.00
N SER A 186 -18.27 5.25 5.33
CA SER A 186 -19.01 6.23 6.14
C SER A 186 -18.26 7.56 6.36
N GLY A 187 -16.97 7.62 6.02
CA GLY A 187 -16.07 8.69 6.48
C GLY A 187 -16.10 9.99 5.67
N GLY A 188 -16.88 10.07 4.58
CA GLY A 188 -17.00 11.27 3.74
C GLY A 188 -15.72 11.53 2.90
N ALA A 189 -15.58 12.78 2.43
CA ALA A 189 -14.51 13.16 1.49
C ALA A 189 -13.09 13.16 2.09
N ASP A 190 -12.98 13.18 3.41
CA ASP A 190 -11.71 13.24 4.12
C ASP A 190 -11.23 11.85 4.60
N LEU A 191 -11.92 10.77 4.23
CA LEU A 191 -11.52 9.41 4.53
C LEU A 191 -11.53 8.54 3.29
N ALA A 192 -10.43 7.84 3.06
CA ALA A 192 -10.32 6.80 2.05
C ALA A 192 -9.56 5.59 2.60
N ALA A 193 -9.52 4.52 1.84
CA ALA A 193 -8.76 3.33 2.19
C ALA A 193 -8.06 2.73 0.99
N THR A 194 -6.85 2.22 1.20
CA THR A 194 -6.19 1.36 0.21
C THR A 194 -6.53 -0.10 0.46
N ILE A 195 -6.67 -0.84 -0.62
CA ILE A 195 -6.85 -2.29 -0.61
C ILE A 195 -5.74 -2.92 -1.45
N THR A 196 -5.11 -3.95 -0.90
CA THR A 196 -3.97 -4.61 -1.55
C THR A 196 -4.42 -5.74 -2.46
N THR A 197 -3.59 -6.07 -3.44
CA THR A 197 -3.82 -7.21 -4.34
C THR A 197 -3.90 -8.53 -3.56
N HIS A 198 -2.99 -8.76 -2.63
CA HIS A 198 -2.94 -10.03 -1.90
C HIS A 198 -4.14 -10.22 -0.95
N HIS A 199 -4.62 -9.18 -0.28
CA HIS A 199 -5.81 -9.28 0.58
C HIS A 199 -7.12 -9.54 -0.20
N LEU A 200 -7.17 -9.24 -1.50
CA LEU A 200 -8.27 -9.65 -2.38
C LEU A 200 -8.24 -11.14 -2.73
N ILE A 201 -7.07 -11.79 -2.62
CA ILE A 201 -6.82 -13.15 -3.10
C ILE A 201 -6.76 -14.15 -1.95
N ILE A 202 -5.98 -13.87 -0.90
CA ILE A 202 -5.76 -14.80 0.21
C ILE A 202 -6.59 -14.44 1.45
N ASN A 203 -6.91 -15.46 2.23
CA ASN A 203 -7.41 -15.37 3.59
C ASN A 203 -6.43 -16.09 4.55
N ARG A 204 -6.70 -16.08 5.84
CA ARG A 204 -5.81 -16.68 6.86
C ARG A 204 -5.52 -18.16 6.65
N ASN A 205 -6.43 -18.92 5.99
CA ASN A 205 -6.19 -20.34 5.71
C ASN A 205 -5.04 -20.54 4.74
N HIS A 206 -4.83 -19.62 3.79
CA HIS A 206 -3.70 -19.68 2.85
C HIS A 206 -2.35 -19.58 3.57
N ILE A 207 -2.30 -18.91 4.72
CA ILE A 207 -1.08 -18.78 5.53
C ILE A 207 -0.86 -19.99 6.42
N LEU A 208 -1.92 -20.57 6.99
CA LEU A 208 -1.86 -21.48 8.16
C LEU A 208 -2.25 -22.93 7.87
N VAL A 209 -3.02 -23.21 6.80
CA VAL A 209 -3.54 -24.57 6.55
C VAL A 209 -2.57 -25.34 5.65
N GLY A 210 -2.21 -26.54 6.09
CA GLY A 210 -1.28 -27.42 5.38
C GLY A 210 0.19 -27.02 5.55
N GLY A 211 0.50 -26.28 6.60
CA GLY A 211 1.82 -25.78 6.94
C GLY A 211 1.88 -24.26 6.85
N ILE A 212 2.86 -23.65 7.54
CA ILE A 212 3.08 -22.23 7.53
C ILE A 212 3.67 -21.80 6.18
N ARG A 213 3.07 -20.77 5.57
CA ARG A 213 3.56 -20.21 4.29
C ARG A 213 4.06 -18.79 4.50
N PRO A 214 5.35 -18.59 4.77
CA PRO A 214 5.92 -17.30 5.15
C PRO A 214 5.76 -16.24 4.06
N HIS A 215 5.74 -16.60 2.77
CA HIS A 215 5.60 -15.65 1.67
C HIS A 215 4.18 -15.06 1.53
N TYR A 216 3.18 -15.61 2.25
CA TYR A 216 1.84 -15.03 2.39
C TYR A 216 1.66 -14.23 3.69
N TYR A 217 2.66 -14.26 4.59
CA TYR A 217 2.61 -13.51 5.83
C TYR A 217 2.90 -12.03 5.58
N CYS A 218 1.93 -11.18 5.95
CA CYS A 218 1.97 -9.73 5.90
C CYS A 218 1.32 -9.15 7.16
N LEU A 219 1.51 -7.87 7.42
CA LEU A 219 0.80 -7.12 8.45
C LEU A 219 0.20 -5.84 7.82
N PRO A 220 -1.12 -5.62 8.01
CA PRO A 220 -2.07 -6.46 8.73
C PRO A 220 -2.21 -7.85 8.12
N VAL A 221 -2.36 -8.86 8.99
CA VAL A 221 -2.49 -10.26 8.55
C VAL A 221 -3.82 -10.47 7.82
N ALA A 222 -3.83 -11.32 6.77
CA ALA A 222 -5.06 -11.69 6.08
C ALA A 222 -6.07 -12.34 7.06
N LYS A 223 -7.32 -11.89 6.99
CA LYS A 223 -8.39 -12.25 7.91
C LYS A 223 -9.21 -13.47 7.43
N ARG A 224 -10.42 -13.64 7.97
CA ARG A 224 -11.38 -14.68 7.55
C ARG A 224 -11.86 -14.45 6.12
N GLU A 225 -12.42 -15.48 5.52
CA GLU A 225 -13.02 -15.43 4.18
C GLU A 225 -14.10 -14.34 4.05
N SER A 226 -14.94 -14.17 5.08
CA SER A 226 -15.96 -13.11 5.08
C SER A 226 -15.39 -11.71 4.89
N HIS A 227 -14.24 -11.41 5.50
CA HIS A 227 -13.55 -10.14 5.33
C HIS A 227 -12.95 -10.01 3.92
N ARG A 228 -12.31 -11.08 3.40
CA ARG A 228 -11.80 -11.06 2.02
C ARG A 228 -12.91 -10.77 1.01
N LEU A 229 -14.08 -11.39 1.17
CA LEU A 229 -15.23 -11.11 0.30
C LEU A 229 -15.74 -9.67 0.45
N ALA A 230 -15.73 -9.10 1.66
CA ALA A 230 -16.07 -7.69 1.87
C ALA A 230 -15.08 -6.75 1.16
N LEU A 231 -13.78 -7.05 1.21
CA LEU A 231 -12.75 -6.29 0.47
C LEU A 231 -12.94 -6.38 -1.05
N ARG A 232 -13.22 -7.58 -1.58
CA ARG A 232 -13.51 -7.77 -3.02
C ARG A 232 -14.68 -6.91 -3.45
N LYS A 233 -15.79 -6.98 -2.70
CA LYS A 233 -16.97 -6.16 -2.96
C LYS A 233 -16.68 -4.66 -2.90
N ALA A 234 -15.86 -4.19 -1.95
CA ALA A 234 -15.46 -2.80 -1.84
C ALA A 234 -14.61 -2.34 -3.01
N ALA A 235 -13.55 -3.07 -3.35
CA ALA A 235 -12.63 -2.75 -4.45
C ALA A 235 -13.35 -2.68 -5.80
N THR A 236 -14.33 -3.57 -6.02
CA THR A 236 -15.07 -3.68 -7.30
C THR A 236 -16.35 -2.84 -7.36
N SER A 237 -16.67 -2.09 -6.29
CA SER A 237 -17.91 -1.29 -6.20
C SER A 237 -17.91 -0.02 -7.05
N GLY A 238 -16.72 0.48 -7.43
CA GLY A 238 -16.57 1.81 -8.05
C GLY A 238 -16.65 2.97 -7.06
N ALA A 239 -16.79 2.71 -5.75
CA ALA A 239 -16.83 3.77 -4.74
C ALA A 239 -15.50 4.53 -4.67
N ALA A 240 -15.56 5.86 -4.65
CA ALA A 240 -14.39 6.74 -4.75
C ALA A 240 -13.46 6.69 -3.52
N CYS A 241 -13.94 6.16 -2.39
CA CYS A 241 -13.14 6.04 -1.17
C CYS A 241 -12.19 4.83 -1.16
N TYR A 242 -12.26 3.93 -2.15
CA TYR A 242 -11.36 2.78 -2.25
C TYR A 242 -10.46 2.89 -3.47
N PHE A 243 -9.16 2.65 -3.27
CA PHE A 243 -8.20 2.60 -4.36
C PHE A 243 -7.03 1.66 -4.04
N LEU A 244 -6.25 1.35 -5.07
CA LEU A 244 -5.14 0.42 -4.97
C LEU A 244 -3.99 1.01 -4.12
N GLY A 245 -3.57 0.25 -3.11
CA GLY A 245 -2.24 0.37 -2.53
C GLY A 245 -1.69 -1.04 -2.43
N THR A 246 -0.68 -1.37 -3.22
CA THR A 246 -0.24 -2.76 -3.33
C THR A 246 0.32 -3.32 -2.04
N ASP A 247 0.90 -2.46 -1.22
CA ASP A 247 1.75 -2.86 -0.10
C ASP A 247 2.76 -3.94 -0.54
N SER A 248 3.25 -3.82 -1.79
CA SER A 248 4.33 -4.68 -2.25
C SER A 248 5.55 -4.42 -1.41
N ALA A 249 5.89 -5.40 -0.56
CA ALA A 249 6.88 -5.25 0.50
C ALA A 249 7.94 -6.34 0.37
N PRO A 250 9.00 -6.09 -0.44
CA PRO A 250 10.04 -7.08 -0.69
C PRO A 250 10.88 -7.35 0.56
N HIS A 251 11.13 -8.63 0.80
CA HIS A 251 12.10 -9.16 1.75
C HIS A 251 12.82 -10.33 1.10
N ILE A 252 14.12 -10.50 1.35
CA ILE A 252 14.84 -11.69 0.89
C ILE A 252 14.28 -12.93 1.58
N ASP A 253 14.32 -14.06 0.87
CA ASP A 253 13.77 -15.32 1.35
C ASP A 253 14.32 -15.72 2.72
N ALA A 254 15.62 -15.51 2.95
CA ALA A 254 16.27 -15.80 4.22
C ALA A 254 15.68 -15.06 5.43
N LEU A 255 15.07 -13.88 5.21
CA LEU A 255 14.36 -13.10 6.26
C LEU A 255 12.89 -13.49 6.37
N LYS A 256 12.29 -13.99 5.30
CA LYS A 256 10.92 -14.52 5.30
C LYS A 256 10.84 -15.90 5.94
N GLU A 257 11.82 -16.75 5.66
CA GLU A 257 11.89 -18.15 6.09
C GLU A 257 12.68 -18.32 7.40
N HIS A 258 12.70 -17.30 8.23
CA HIS A 258 13.34 -17.27 9.54
C HIS A 258 12.28 -17.24 10.65
N ALA A 259 12.67 -17.59 11.88
CA ALA A 259 11.76 -17.58 13.05
C ALA A 259 11.06 -16.24 13.29
N CYS A 260 11.70 -15.11 12.98
CA CYS A 260 11.07 -13.79 13.02
C CYS A 260 10.05 -13.57 11.91
N GLY A 261 10.25 -14.17 10.73
CA GLY A 261 9.37 -14.08 9.56
C GLY A 261 8.99 -12.63 9.20
N CYS A 262 9.80 -11.91 8.42
CA CYS A 262 9.46 -10.54 8.04
C CYS A 262 8.07 -10.47 7.38
N ALA A 263 7.23 -9.55 7.83
CA ALA A 263 5.90 -9.32 7.25
C ALA A 263 6.00 -8.54 5.93
N GLY A 264 5.37 -9.05 4.88
CA GLY A 264 5.27 -8.42 3.57
C GLY A 264 5.13 -9.43 2.44
N CYS A 265 4.24 -9.15 1.49
CA CYS A 265 4.09 -9.87 0.23
C CYS A 265 4.71 -9.07 -0.90
N PHE A 266 5.41 -9.70 -1.83
CA PHE A 266 5.96 -9.01 -3.00
C PHE A 266 5.06 -9.24 -4.21
N THR A 267 4.23 -8.25 -4.54
CA THR A 267 3.19 -8.33 -5.58
C THR A 267 3.45 -7.44 -6.80
N ALA A 268 4.49 -6.60 -6.79
CA ALA A 268 4.75 -5.63 -7.87
C ALA A 268 4.78 -6.28 -9.26
N THR A 269 5.35 -7.49 -9.36
CA THR A 269 5.51 -8.23 -10.63
C THR A 269 4.18 -8.58 -11.29
N ASN A 270 3.13 -8.86 -10.52
CA ASN A 270 1.89 -9.47 -11.03
C ASN A 270 0.60 -8.76 -10.61
N THR A 271 0.68 -7.64 -9.95
CA THR A 271 -0.49 -6.91 -9.44
C THR A 271 -1.57 -6.68 -10.49
N MET A 272 -1.24 -6.09 -11.63
CA MET A 272 -2.25 -5.73 -12.64
C MET A 272 -2.96 -6.94 -13.26
N PRO A 273 -2.26 -8.00 -13.68
CA PRO A 273 -2.89 -9.24 -14.11
C PRO A 273 -3.80 -9.87 -13.05
N LEU A 274 -3.38 -9.87 -11.80
CA LEU A 274 -4.16 -10.40 -10.67
C LEU A 274 -5.42 -9.58 -10.40
N LEU A 275 -5.32 -8.25 -10.44
CA LEU A 275 -6.48 -7.37 -10.29
C LEU A 275 -7.50 -7.57 -11.41
N ALA A 276 -7.04 -7.68 -12.67
CA ALA A 276 -7.94 -7.95 -13.78
C ALA A 276 -8.68 -9.29 -13.61
N HIS A 277 -8.00 -10.32 -13.12
CA HIS A 277 -8.62 -11.61 -12.78
C HIS A 277 -9.68 -11.44 -11.67
N VAL A 278 -9.35 -10.77 -10.57
CA VAL A 278 -10.30 -10.53 -9.45
C VAL A 278 -11.51 -9.73 -9.92
N PHE A 279 -11.31 -8.67 -10.70
CA PHE A 279 -12.41 -7.83 -11.19
C PHE A 279 -13.27 -8.55 -12.23
N GLU A 280 -12.69 -9.45 -13.02
CA GLU A 280 -13.44 -10.32 -13.94
C GLU A 280 -14.32 -11.30 -13.16
N ASP A 281 -13.79 -11.96 -12.12
CA ASP A 281 -14.55 -12.89 -11.26
C ASP A 281 -15.77 -12.22 -10.63
N GLU A 282 -15.65 -10.93 -10.27
CA GLU A 282 -16.73 -10.14 -9.69
C GLU A 282 -17.63 -9.48 -10.76
N ASN A 283 -17.42 -9.75 -12.06
CA ASN A 283 -18.10 -9.10 -13.20
C ASN A 283 -17.98 -7.56 -13.19
N ALA A 284 -16.87 -7.03 -12.74
CA ALA A 284 -16.63 -5.62 -12.48
C ALA A 284 -15.41 -5.03 -13.21
N LEU A 285 -14.97 -5.62 -14.34
CA LEU A 285 -13.82 -5.12 -15.11
C LEU A 285 -13.94 -3.63 -15.45
N GLY A 286 -15.15 -3.11 -15.66
CA GLY A 286 -15.38 -1.70 -15.92
C GLY A 286 -15.04 -0.78 -14.75
N GLN A 287 -14.86 -1.30 -13.53
CA GLN A 287 -14.46 -0.52 -12.35
C GLN A 287 -12.95 -0.57 -12.08
N LEU A 288 -12.19 -1.36 -12.83
CA LEU A 288 -10.74 -1.53 -12.61
C LEU A 288 -10.00 -0.19 -12.76
N GLU A 289 -10.31 0.61 -13.79
CA GLU A 289 -9.70 1.92 -13.99
C GLU A 289 -10.00 2.88 -12.83
N SER A 290 -11.24 2.88 -12.32
CA SER A 290 -11.60 3.70 -11.14
C SER A 290 -10.74 3.36 -9.94
N PHE A 291 -10.59 2.07 -9.63
CA PHE A 291 -9.84 1.57 -8.49
C PHE A 291 -8.32 1.80 -8.61
N THR A 292 -7.75 1.62 -9.80
CA THR A 292 -6.28 1.67 -9.98
C THR A 292 -5.74 3.03 -10.43
N SER A 293 -6.59 3.86 -11.08
CA SER A 293 -6.08 5.01 -11.83
C SER A 293 -6.82 6.33 -11.62
N LEU A 294 -8.02 6.33 -11.02
CA LEU A 294 -8.84 7.54 -10.89
C LEU A 294 -9.13 7.93 -9.44
N ASN A 295 -9.51 7.00 -8.57
CA ASN A 295 -9.92 7.31 -7.20
C ASN A 295 -8.78 7.87 -6.36
N GLY A 296 -7.60 7.26 -6.44
CA GLY A 296 -6.42 7.72 -5.71
C GLY A 296 -5.98 9.13 -6.11
N PRO A 297 -5.76 9.43 -7.41
CA PRO A 297 -5.47 10.79 -7.84
C PRO A 297 -6.51 11.81 -7.34
N ALA A 298 -7.80 11.49 -7.46
CA ALA A 298 -8.87 12.37 -6.97
C ALA A 298 -8.75 12.64 -5.47
N PHE A 299 -8.51 11.60 -4.67
CA PHE A 299 -8.30 11.77 -3.23
C PHE A 299 -7.05 12.61 -2.95
N TYR A 300 -5.91 12.36 -3.58
CA TYR A 300 -4.67 13.12 -3.38
C TYR A 300 -4.64 14.48 -4.09
N ARG A 301 -5.72 14.87 -4.79
CA ARG A 301 -5.84 16.12 -5.56
C ARG A 301 -4.74 16.25 -6.62
N LEU A 302 -4.43 15.14 -7.27
CA LEU A 302 -3.49 15.05 -8.38
C LEU A 302 -4.24 14.78 -9.69
N PRO A 303 -3.71 15.21 -10.84
CA PRO A 303 -4.30 14.84 -12.12
C PRO A 303 -4.16 13.32 -12.34
N ALA A 304 -5.15 12.71 -12.99
CA ALA A 304 -5.03 11.34 -13.46
C ALA A 304 -3.99 11.24 -14.58
N ASN A 305 -3.31 10.09 -14.68
CA ASN A 305 -2.32 9.87 -15.74
C ASN A 305 -2.95 9.92 -17.13
N GLU A 306 -2.27 10.49 -18.11
CA GLU A 306 -2.70 10.48 -19.51
C GLU A 306 -2.25 9.21 -20.24
N ALA A 307 -1.07 8.69 -19.91
CA ALA A 307 -0.56 7.44 -20.44
C ALA A 307 -1.52 6.27 -20.16
N ARG A 308 -1.54 5.30 -21.06
CA ARG A 308 -2.43 4.14 -20.96
C ARG A 308 -1.65 2.84 -21.02
N ILE A 309 -2.23 1.79 -20.46
CA ILE A 309 -1.81 0.41 -20.63
C ILE A 309 -2.97 -0.39 -21.22
N THR A 310 -2.65 -1.42 -21.99
CA THR A 310 -3.62 -2.38 -22.52
C THR A 310 -3.40 -3.72 -21.84
N MET A 311 -4.48 -4.30 -21.35
CA MET A 311 -4.50 -5.65 -20.81
C MET A 311 -5.27 -6.56 -21.74
N VAL A 312 -4.72 -7.74 -22.02
CA VAL A 312 -5.33 -8.71 -22.95
C VAL A 312 -5.47 -10.06 -22.25
N LYS A 313 -6.63 -10.68 -22.38
CA LYS A 313 -6.87 -12.04 -21.91
C LYS A 313 -6.46 -13.04 -22.97
N HIS A 314 -5.49 -13.89 -22.64
CA HIS A 314 -4.99 -14.95 -23.51
C HIS A 314 -5.61 -16.31 -23.15
N ALA A 315 -5.53 -17.26 -24.09
CA ALA A 315 -5.95 -18.65 -23.86
C ALA A 315 -4.97 -19.41 -22.94
N ALA A 316 -3.69 -19.06 -22.98
CA ALA A 316 -2.65 -19.62 -22.12
C ALA A 316 -2.47 -18.73 -20.88
N ALA A 317 -2.25 -19.36 -19.72
CA ALA A 317 -1.93 -18.66 -18.50
C ALA A 317 -0.55 -17.97 -18.59
N GLN A 318 -0.44 -16.79 -17.99
CA GLN A 318 0.83 -16.09 -17.87
C GLN A 318 1.74 -16.81 -16.88
N THR A 319 3.00 -16.94 -17.23
CA THR A 319 4.04 -17.42 -16.32
C THR A 319 4.74 -16.21 -15.71
N PHE A 320 4.75 -16.14 -14.38
CA PHE A 320 5.54 -15.17 -13.62
C PHE A 320 6.82 -15.81 -13.11
N PRO A 321 7.92 -15.05 -12.95
CA PRO A 321 9.09 -15.57 -12.27
C PRO A 321 8.73 -15.95 -10.83
N GLU A 322 9.25 -17.07 -10.34
CA GLU A 322 9.03 -17.45 -8.95
C GLU A 322 9.74 -16.49 -7.98
N LYS A 323 10.91 -15.98 -8.41
CA LYS A 323 11.76 -15.08 -7.63
C LYS A 323 12.36 -13.98 -8.48
N ILE A 324 12.52 -12.80 -7.90
CA ILE A 324 13.37 -11.76 -8.43
C ILE A 324 14.73 -11.85 -7.73
N LEU A 325 15.80 -11.94 -8.53
CA LEU A 325 17.15 -11.98 -8.02
C LEU A 325 17.66 -10.56 -7.82
N THR A 326 17.99 -10.21 -6.59
CA THR A 326 18.61 -8.93 -6.23
C THR A 326 20.00 -9.16 -5.69
N GLU A 327 20.87 -8.15 -5.68
CA GLU A 327 22.18 -8.25 -5.03
C GLU A 327 22.07 -8.45 -3.50
N ALA A 328 20.92 -8.10 -2.91
CA ALA A 328 20.64 -8.39 -1.49
C ALA A 328 20.25 -9.85 -1.23
N GLY A 329 19.81 -10.58 -2.26
CA GLY A 329 19.32 -11.94 -2.22
C GLY A 329 18.03 -12.14 -3.00
N PRO A 330 17.54 -13.39 -3.12
CA PRO A 330 16.29 -13.69 -3.82
C PRO A 330 15.07 -13.18 -3.06
N VAL A 331 14.09 -12.66 -3.80
CA VAL A 331 12.79 -12.21 -3.31
C VAL A 331 11.70 -13.03 -4.01
N THR A 332 10.96 -13.83 -3.26
CA THR A 332 9.87 -14.65 -3.80
C THR A 332 8.69 -13.78 -4.20
N VAL A 333 8.25 -13.93 -5.45
CA VAL A 333 7.06 -13.27 -6.01
C VAL A 333 5.81 -13.91 -5.44
N PHE A 334 4.81 -13.08 -5.13
CA PHE A 334 3.52 -13.57 -4.64
C PHE A 334 2.88 -14.54 -5.63
N ASN A 335 2.57 -15.76 -5.17
CA ASN A 335 1.88 -16.77 -5.97
C ASN A 335 0.39 -16.76 -5.62
N PRO A 336 -0.52 -16.48 -6.57
CA PRO A 336 -1.96 -16.46 -6.29
C PRO A 336 -2.56 -17.85 -6.02
N GLY A 337 -1.87 -18.93 -6.41
CA GLY A 337 -2.35 -20.30 -6.27
C GLY A 337 -3.32 -20.75 -7.36
N PHE A 338 -3.51 -19.93 -8.40
CA PHE A 338 -4.37 -20.23 -9.58
C PHE A 338 -3.75 -19.67 -10.86
N PRO A 339 -4.13 -20.20 -12.05
CA PRO A 339 -3.64 -19.68 -13.31
C PRO A 339 -4.23 -18.30 -13.62
N VAL A 340 -3.40 -17.38 -14.15
CA VAL A 340 -3.77 -16.01 -14.51
C VAL A 340 -3.69 -15.85 -16.01
N TYR A 341 -4.77 -15.42 -16.65
CA TYR A 341 -4.88 -15.34 -18.12
C TYR A 341 -4.80 -13.92 -18.66
N TRP A 342 -4.78 -12.91 -17.79
CA TRP A 342 -4.62 -11.52 -18.16
C TRP A 342 -3.14 -11.15 -18.25
N HIS A 343 -2.77 -10.46 -19.32
CA HIS A 343 -1.41 -9.96 -19.59
C HIS A 343 -1.46 -8.45 -19.75
N VAL A 344 -0.42 -7.76 -19.33
CA VAL A 344 -0.22 -6.35 -19.70
C VAL A 344 0.62 -6.31 -20.96
N GLU A 345 0.07 -5.71 -22.02
CA GLU A 345 0.80 -5.45 -23.26
C GLU A 345 1.50 -4.08 -23.14
N SER A 346 2.76 -4.06 -23.55
CA SER A 346 3.62 -2.86 -23.55
C SER A 346 3.46 -2.05 -24.83
#